data_367af652e60cdd2d0892560505f50789
#
_entry.id   367af652e60cdd2d0892560505f50789
#
_cell.length_a   1.000
_cell.length_b   1.000
_cell.length_c   1.000
_cell.angle_alpha   90.00
_cell.angle_beta   90.00
_cell.angle_gamma   90.00
#
_symmetry.space_group_name_H-M   'P 1'
#
loop_
_entity.id
_entity.type
_entity.pdbx_description
1 polymer ?
#
loop_
_entity_poly.entity_id
_entity_poly.type
_entity_poly.pdbx_seq_one_letter_code
_entity_poly.pdbx_strand_id
1 'polypeptide(L)'
;MFILLLLLIFIRPFISSLAFPYLDLIYSAILLGFLITWAIFKRFHPEEIKTIKFPLILFILALLLSSSLAHDRINSLKELYKYLIAILLFLATTSLSYRERDSLIRCIVLSGLLVSLSAIYQYFFGFQHVADYLAKENISTPFILDYMEQKRVFSPFVTPNILGGYLAMIIPLSLLQKNRTWFIVPFLSLALLLTRSTGGLLSLVLGLAVYFSLRGKVGKRGIILLFGLIVIITLVLITKYIDQKPQFQLIYSTGMRLNYWKDTLKIIKTCPLFGVGLGNFNLTGSRYAHNSYLQIWAEMGILGVISILWLIIAAFKSGLQDIESSIHKNQIAVLITAGIVFLTHNLVDFSFFLPEVALIWWIILGLTIPKDKE
;
A
#
# COMPACT_ATOMS: atom_id res chain seq x y z
N MET A 1 15.64 11.98 17.08
CA MET A 1 15.14 10.71 16.49
C MET A 1 13.88 10.91 15.65
N PHE A 2 12.82 11.54 16.15
CA PHE A 2 11.55 11.66 15.40
C PHE A 2 11.68 12.39 14.06
N ILE A 3 12.47 13.49 13.98
CA ILE A 3 12.73 14.21 12.72
C ILE A 3 13.37 13.29 11.66
N LEU A 4 14.30 12.44 12.07
CA LEU A 4 14.93 11.49 11.15
C LEU A 4 13.92 10.44 10.63
N LEU A 5 12.99 9.98 11.49
CA LEU A 5 11.87 9.14 11.03
C LEU A 5 11.05 9.85 9.96
N LEU A 6 10.69 11.12 10.17
CA LEU A 6 9.93 11.90 9.19
C LEU A 6 10.67 11.99 7.85
N LEU A 7 11.98 12.26 7.86
CA LEU A 7 12.80 12.34 6.65
C LEU A 7 12.85 11.01 5.90
N LEU A 8 13.08 9.92 6.63
CA LEU A 8 13.09 8.58 6.03
C LEU A 8 11.73 8.26 5.39
N ILE A 9 10.63 8.47 6.09
CA ILE A 9 9.29 8.18 5.56
C ILE A 9 8.93 9.11 4.38
N PHE A 10 9.34 10.38 4.42
CA PHE A 10 9.12 11.34 3.34
C PHE A 10 9.74 10.89 2.00
N ILE A 11 10.96 10.37 2.05
CA ILE A 11 11.72 9.95 0.87
C ILE A 11 11.26 8.57 0.36
N ARG A 12 10.64 7.74 1.21
CA ARG A 12 10.34 6.34 0.89
C ARG A 12 9.64 6.10 -0.45
N PRO A 13 8.59 6.84 -0.86
CA PRO A 13 7.89 6.59 -2.12
C PRO A 13 8.74 6.83 -3.38
N PHE A 14 9.85 7.56 -3.26
CA PHE A 14 10.73 7.88 -4.38
C PHE A 14 11.81 6.81 -4.63
N ILE A 15 11.91 5.81 -3.77
CA ILE A 15 12.87 4.72 -3.89
C ILE A 15 12.10 3.44 -4.26
N SER A 16 12.03 3.17 -5.57
CA SER A 16 11.37 1.97 -6.07
C SER A 16 12.24 0.74 -5.87
N SER A 17 11.69 -0.26 -5.18
CA SER A 17 12.37 -1.54 -4.95
C SER A 17 12.55 -2.37 -6.23
N LEU A 18 11.72 -2.12 -7.25
CA LEU A 18 11.79 -2.82 -8.54
C LEU A 18 12.71 -2.12 -9.53
N ALA A 19 12.70 -0.77 -9.58
CA ALA A 19 13.53 -0.01 -10.50
C ALA A 19 14.98 0.16 -9.99
N PHE A 20 15.15 0.32 -8.67
CA PHE A 20 16.45 0.62 -8.04
C PHE A 20 16.72 -0.31 -6.83
N PRO A 21 16.88 -1.65 -7.04
CA PRO A 21 16.96 -2.63 -5.95
C PRO A 21 18.16 -2.40 -5.02
N TYR A 22 19.29 -1.92 -5.52
CA TYR A 22 20.46 -1.61 -4.70
C TYR A 22 20.23 -0.38 -3.81
N LEU A 23 19.60 0.66 -4.35
CA LEU A 23 19.25 1.86 -3.57
C LEU A 23 18.21 1.53 -2.51
N ASP A 24 17.22 0.69 -2.83
CA ASP A 24 16.24 0.18 -1.89
C ASP A 24 16.92 -0.62 -0.75
N LEU A 25 17.90 -1.44 -1.06
CA LEU A 25 18.65 -2.21 -0.06
C LEU A 25 19.42 -1.28 0.91
N ILE A 26 20.13 -0.27 0.37
CA ILE A 26 20.87 0.70 1.19
C ILE A 26 19.90 1.48 2.08
N TYR A 27 18.82 2.01 1.51
CA TYR A 27 17.79 2.72 2.27
C TYR A 27 17.19 1.84 3.37
N SER A 28 16.85 0.61 3.04
CA SER A 28 16.27 -0.35 3.97
C SER A 28 17.23 -0.71 5.10
N ALA A 29 18.55 -0.79 4.84
CA ALA A 29 19.56 -0.99 5.87
C ALA A 29 19.66 0.21 6.83
N ILE A 30 19.63 1.43 6.28
CA ILE A 30 19.60 2.67 7.09
C ILE A 30 18.35 2.71 7.96
N LEU A 31 17.18 2.40 7.38
CA LEU A 31 15.91 2.39 8.10
C LEU A 31 15.91 1.32 9.20
N LEU A 32 16.44 0.12 8.93
CA LEU A 32 16.55 -0.94 9.93
C LEU A 32 17.45 -0.54 11.10
N GLY A 33 18.64 0.00 10.82
CA GLY A 33 19.56 0.49 11.85
C GLY A 33 18.92 1.58 12.71
N PHE A 34 18.17 2.49 12.08
CA PHE A 34 17.39 3.52 12.78
C PHE A 34 16.31 2.89 13.68
N LEU A 35 15.54 1.91 13.18
CA LEU A 35 14.45 1.28 13.94
C LEU A 35 14.97 0.44 15.10
N ILE A 36 16.10 -0.24 14.95
CA ILE A 36 16.77 -0.95 16.06
C ILE A 36 17.18 0.07 17.14
N THR A 37 17.80 1.18 16.73
CA THR A 37 18.18 2.26 17.65
C THR A 37 16.93 2.84 18.34
N TRP A 38 15.84 3.03 17.59
CA TRP A 38 14.56 3.48 18.14
C TRP A 38 14.04 2.51 19.22
N ALA A 39 14.06 1.21 18.95
CA ALA A 39 13.59 0.18 19.87
C ALA A 39 14.41 0.11 21.17
N ILE A 40 15.72 0.38 21.10
CA ILE A 40 16.61 0.41 22.27
C ILE A 40 16.31 1.63 23.17
N PHE A 41 16.12 2.81 22.57
CA PHE A 41 15.97 4.06 23.33
C PHE A 41 14.53 4.39 23.71
N LYS A 42 13.54 4.09 22.86
CA LYS A 42 12.11 4.19 23.17
C LYS A 42 11.57 2.79 23.48
N ARG A 43 11.46 2.44 24.75
CA ARG A 43 10.85 1.18 25.16
C ARG A 43 9.41 1.14 24.69
N PHE A 44 9.05 0.07 23.98
CA PHE A 44 7.65 -0.21 23.66
C PHE A 44 6.87 -0.46 24.93
N HIS A 45 5.75 0.24 25.14
CA HIS A 45 4.89 -0.01 26.29
C HIS A 45 4.07 -1.27 26.04
N PRO A 46 4.18 -2.31 26.90
CA PRO A 46 3.49 -3.58 26.69
C PRO A 46 1.95 -3.44 26.60
N GLU A 47 1.37 -2.46 27.27
CA GLU A 47 -0.06 -2.20 27.24
C GLU A 47 -0.56 -1.76 25.85
N GLU A 48 0.21 -0.93 25.14
CA GLU A 48 -0.16 -0.43 23.81
C GLU A 48 -0.29 -1.57 22.78
N ILE A 49 0.41 -2.67 22.97
CA ILE A 49 0.40 -3.82 22.05
C ILE A 49 -0.41 -5.01 22.57
N LYS A 50 -1.06 -4.91 23.71
CA LYS A 50 -1.77 -6.02 24.37
C LYS A 50 -2.78 -6.70 23.46
N THR A 51 -3.59 -5.91 22.74
CA THR A 51 -4.64 -6.42 21.84
C THR A 51 -4.08 -7.10 20.60
N ILE A 52 -2.88 -6.71 20.15
CA ILE A 52 -2.24 -7.21 18.93
C ILE A 52 -1.12 -8.23 19.19
N LYS A 53 -0.75 -8.45 20.48
CA LYS A 53 0.40 -9.27 20.86
C LYS A 53 0.31 -10.70 20.28
N PHE A 54 -0.81 -11.37 20.49
CA PHE A 54 -0.97 -12.76 20.02
C PHE A 54 -0.99 -12.87 18.49
N PRO A 55 -1.81 -12.08 17.75
CA PRO A 55 -1.77 -12.15 16.29
C PRO A 55 -0.41 -11.74 15.71
N LEU A 56 0.31 -10.79 16.32
CA LEU A 56 1.65 -10.42 15.90
C LEU A 56 2.65 -11.56 16.10
N ILE A 57 2.62 -12.23 17.26
CA ILE A 57 3.48 -13.40 17.52
C ILE A 57 3.17 -14.50 16.51
N LEU A 58 1.89 -14.79 16.26
CA LEU A 58 1.50 -15.81 15.29
C LEU A 58 1.98 -15.46 13.88
N PHE A 59 1.89 -14.18 13.50
CA PHE A 59 2.40 -13.71 12.20
C PHE A 59 3.92 -13.87 12.08
N ILE A 60 4.67 -13.52 13.13
CA ILE A 60 6.13 -13.72 13.17
C ILE A 60 6.47 -15.21 13.07
N LEU A 61 5.76 -16.08 13.80
CA LEU A 61 5.97 -17.52 13.72
C LEU A 61 5.66 -18.06 12.32
N ALA A 62 4.59 -17.58 11.67
CA ALA A 62 4.25 -17.97 10.30
C ALA A 62 5.35 -17.54 9.31
N LEU A 63 5.92 -16.32 9.46
CA LEU A 63 7.04 -15.83 8.65
C LEU A 63 8.29 -16.72 8.83
N LEU A 64 8.66 -17.03 10.08
CA LEU A 64 9.84 -17.85 10.39
C LEU A 64 9.66 -19.29 9.88
N LEU A 65 8.49 -19.88 10.07
CA LEU A 65 8.18 -21.22 9.59
C LEU A 65 8.22 -21.28 8.06
N SER A 66 7.56 -20.34 7.37
CA SER A 66 7.59 -20.26 5.91
C SER A 66 9.02 -20.06 5.38
N SER A 67 9.82 -19.22 6.05
CA SER A 67 11.22 -19.00 5.68
C SER A 67 12.09 -20.25 5.87
N SER A 68 11.84 -21.04 6.92
CA SER A 68 12.60 -22.26 7.19
C SER A 68 12.32 -23.38 6.19
N LEU A 69 11.11 -23.40 5.62
CA LEU A 69 10.65 -24.38 4.62
C LEU A 69 10.98 -23.95 3.18
N ALA A 70 11.49 -22.74 2.99
CA ALA A 70 11.78 -22.19 1.68
C ALA A 70 12.91 -22.93 0.98
N HIS A 71 12.73 -23.23 -0.32
CA HIS A 71 13.77 -23.85 -1.15
C HIS A 71 14.89 -22.85 -1.45
N ASP A 72 14.56 -21.64 -1.92
CA ASP A 72 15.51 -20.53 -2.10
C ASP A 72 15.57 -19.69 -0.80
N ARG A 73 16.55 -20.02 0.02
CA ARG A 73 16.77 -19.36 1.31
C ARG A 73 17.20 -17.91 1.16
N ILE A 74 17.91 -17.55 0.08
CA ILE A 74 18.39 -16.18 -0.12
C ILE A 74 17.20 -15.26 -0.42
N ASN A 75 16.30 -15.64 -1.31
CA ASN A 75 15.09 -14.88 -1.57
C ASN A 75 14.19 -14.83 -0.34
N SER A 76 14.10 -15.90 0.42
CA SER A 76 13.34 -15.93 1.66
C SER A 76 13.89 -14.97 2.72
N LEU A 77 15.19 -14.89 2.89
CA LEU A 77 15.83 -13.93 3.81
C LEU A 77 15.60 -12.47 3.35
N LYS A 78 15.61 -12.20 2.06
CA LYS A 78 15.29 -10.86 1.52
C LYS A 78 13.85 -10.45 1.86
N GLU A 79 12.88 -11.35 1.70
CA GLU A 79 11.50 -11.04 2.05
C GLU A 79 11.30 -10.95 3.57
N LEU A 80 11.91 -11.84 4.34
CA LEU A 80 11.89 -11.79 5.82
C LEU A 80 12.44 -10.44 6.33
N TYR A 81 13.52 -9.95 5.73
CA TYR A 81 14.11 -8.65 6.03
C TYR A 81 13.13 -7.49 5.82
N LYS A 82 12.35 -7.50 4.74
CA LYS A 82 11.31 -6.49 4.48
C LYS A 82 10.22 -6.53 5.55
N TYR A 83 9.73 -7.73 5.92
CA TYR A 83 8.74 -7.88 6.98
C TYR A 83 9.28 -7.47 8.35
N LEU A 84 10.55 -7.73 8.65
CA LEU A 84 11.19 -7.26 9.89
C LEU A 84 11.14 -5.74 10.00
N ILE A 85 11.53 -5.02 8.94
CA ILE A 85 11.44 -3.56 8.90
C ILE A 85 10.00 -3.09 9.08
N ALA A 86 9.06 -3.73 8.39
CA ALA A 86 7.64 -3.40 8.45
C ALA A 86 7.07 -3.57 9.86
N ILE A 87 7.38 -4.67 10.54
CA ILE A 87 6.96 -4.95 11.93
C ILE A 87 7.59 -3.96 12.90
N LEU A 88 8.89 -3.68 12.78
CA LEU A 88 9.57 -2.69 13.65
C LEU A 88 8.99 -1.29 13.44
N LEU A 89 8.70 -0.91 12.20
CA LEU A 89 8.08 0.39 11.89
C LEU A 89 6.65 0.47 12.43
N PHE A 90 5.86 -0.60 12.27
CA PHE A 90 4.53 -0.73 12.87
C PHE A 90 4.60 -0.53 14.39
N LEU A 91 5.49 -1.24 15.10
CA LEU A 91 5.67 -1.08 16.54
C LEU A 91 6.18 0.31 16.93
N ALA A 92 7.09 0.90 16.15
CA ALA A 92 7.56 2.26 16.39
C ALA A 92 6.43 3.29 16.31
N THR A 93 5.48 3.10 15.39
CA THR A 93 4.36 4.04 15.21
C THR A 93 3.27 3.90 16.28
N THR A 94 3.11 2.73 16.92
CA THR A 94 2.21 2.61 18.09
C THR A 94 2.66 3.49 19.26
N SER A 95 3.98 3.64 19.45
CA SER A 95 4.57 4.40 20.57
C SER A 95 4.55 5.93 20.40
N LEU A 96 4.10 6.45 19.24
CA LEU A 96 4.08 7.88 18.96
C LEU A 96 3.00 8.61 19.76
N SER A 97 3.35 9.80 20.30
CA SER A 97 2.37 10.73 20.87
C SER A 97 1.41 11.24 19.79
N TYR A 98 0.23 11.74 20.17
CA TYR A 98 -0.75 12.28 19.22
C TYR A 98 -0.18 13.42 18.36
N ARG A 99 0.69 14.28 18.90
CA ARG A 99 1.36 15.33 18.14
C ARG A 99 2.35 14.77 17.10
N GLU A 100 3.08 13.72 17.46
CA GLU A 100 3.98 13.02 16.54
C GLU A 100 3.20 12.31 15.44
N ARG A 101 2.05 11.67 15.77
CA ARG A 101 1.14 11.04 14.81
C ARG A 101 0.63 12.04 13.77
N ASP A 102 0.16 13.21 14.21
CA ASP A 102 -0.28 14.28 13.31
C ASP A 102 0.85 14.78 12.41
N SER A 103 2.07 14.90 12.95
CA SER A 103 3.23 15.32 12.17
C SER A 103 3.64 14.27 11.15
N LEU A 104 3.57 12.98 11.50
CA LEU A 104 3.85 11.88 10.57
C LEU A 104 2.81 11.80 9.46
N ILE A 105 1.52 11.95 9.78
CA ILE A 105 0.45 11.99 8.78
C ILE A 105 0.66 13.18 7.82
N ARG A 106 0.99 14.36 8.33
CA ARG A 106 1.33 15.52 7.49
C ARG A 106 2.51 15.23 6.58
N CYS A 107 3.56 14.61 7.09
CA CYS A 107 4.73 14.22 6.33
C CYS A 107 4.36 13.27 5.17
N ILE A 108 3.54 12.26 5.42
CA ILE A 108 3.05 11.31 4.41
C ILE A 108 2.22 12.04 3.35
N VAL A 109 1.31 12.94 3.74
CA VAL A 109 0.48 13.71 2.81
C VAL A 109 1.32 14.66 1.95
N LEU A 110 2.33 15.32 2.52
CA LEU A 110 3.26 16.18 1.77
C LEU A 110 4.13 15.36 0.80
N SER A 111 4.61 14.19 1.21
CA SER A 111 5.29 13.26 0.31
C SER A 111 4.36 12.83 -0.83
N GLY A 112 3.10 12.53 -0.53
CA GLY A 112 2.07 12.24 -1.55
C GLY A 112 1.81 13.39 -2.52
N LEU A 113 1.89 14.65 -2.06
CA LEU A 113 1.83 15.81 -2.96
C LEU A 113 3.00 15.81 -3.95
N LEU A 114 4.24 15.58 -3.50
CA LEU A 114 5.38 15.52 -4.41
C LEU A 114 5.28 14.34 -5.39
N VAL A 115 4.78 13.19 -4.94
CA VAL A 115 4.48 12.06 -5.81
C VAL A 115 3.45 12.45 -6.87
N SER A 116 2.39 13.16 -6.49
CA SER A 116 1.37 13.61 -7.46
C SER A 116 1.92 14.64 -8.45
N LEU A 117 2.77 15.56 -8.00
CA LEU A 117 3.44 16.52 -8.88
C LEU A 117 4.39 15.83 -9.86
N SER A 118 5.13 14.80 -9.41
CA SER A 118 5.97 13.96 -10.30
C SER A 118 5.14 13.25 -11.37
N ALA A 119 3.97 12.72 -11.01
CA ALA A 119 3.05 12.08 -11.95
C ALA A 119 2.46 13.08 -12.96
N ILE A 120 2.06 14.27 -12.49
CA ILE A 120 1.56 15.35 -13.36
C ILE A 120 2.67 15.83 -14.30
N TYR A 121 3.90 16.03 -13.80
CA TYR A 121 5.06 16.34 -14.64
C TYR A 121 5.29 15.26 -15.71
N GLN A 122 5.21 13.98 -15.34
CA GLN A 122 5.35 12.88 -16.29
C GLN A 122 4.32 12.97 -17.42
N TYR A 123 3.08 13.34 -17.10
CA TYR A 123 2.00 13.46 -18.09
C TYR A 123 2.30 14.48 -19.17
N PHE A 124 2.84 15.65 -18.79
CA PHE A 124 3.08 16.75 -19.73
C PHE A 124 4.46 16.68 -20.41
N PHE A 125 5.49 16.22 -19.69
CA PHE A 125 6.88 16.32 -20.13
C PHE A 125 7.66 15.00 -20.00
N GLY A 126 7.38 14.20 -18.98
CA GLY A 126 8.24 13.09 -18.59
C GLY A 126 8.15 11.85 -19.48
N PHE A 127 7.09 11.68 -20.28
CA PHE A 127 6.99 10.53 -21.18
C PHE A 127 8.08 10.53 -22.28
N GLN A 128 8.47 11.70 -22.76
CA GLN A 128 9.59 11.80 -23.71
C GLN A 128 10.88 11.32 -23.05
N HIS A 129 11.16 11.75 -21.83
CA HIS A 129 12.37 11.32 -21.09
C HIS A 129 12.39 9.80 -20.86
N VAL A 130 11.22 9.19 -20.59
CA VAL A 130 11.11 7.73 -20.46
C VAL A 130 11.39 7.06 -21.82
N ALA A 131 10.84 7.58 -22.91
CA ALA A 131 11.10 7.05 -24.25
C ALA A 131 12.58 7.09 -24.61
N ASP A 132 13.24 8.23 -24.39
CA ASP A 132 14.65 8.42 -24.66
C ASP A 132 15.53 7.47 -23.82
N TYR A 133 15.18 7.28 -22.53
CA TYR A 133 15.85 6.33 -21.65
C TYR A 133 15.69 4.89 -22.13
N LEU A 134 14.48 4.46 -22.47
CA LEU A 134 14.21 3.11 -22.98
C LEU A 134 14.95 2.82 -24.28
N ALA A 135 14.99 3.80 -25.18
CA ALA A 135 15.73 3.71 -26.44
C ALA A 135 17.25 3.59 -26.19
N LYS A 136 17.80 4.39 -25.28
CA LYS A 136 19.22 4.36 -24.92
C LYS A 136 19.66 3.04 -24.30
N GLU A 137 18.84 2.49 -23.40
CA GLU A 137 19.14 1.24 -22.69
C GLU A 137 18.68 -0.01 -23.46
N ASN A 138 18.14 0.13 -24.68
CA ASN A 138 17.56 -0.95 -25.50
C ASN A 138 16.51 -1.79 -24.71
N ILE A 139 15.76 -1.15 -23.83
CA ILE A 139 14.70 -1.80 -23.06
C ILE A 139 13.40 -1.76 -23.85
N SER A 140 12.91 -2.93 -24.25
CA SER A 140 11.60 -3.08 -24.91
C SER A 140 10.71 -3.99 -24.08
N THR A 141 9.99 -3.40 -23.12
CA THR A 141 8.96 -4.13 -22.37
C THR A 141 7.58 -3.71 -22.87
N PRO A 142 6.77 -4.65 -23.39
CA PRO A 142 5.44 -4.34 -23.94
C PRO A 142 4.56 -3.53 -23.00
N PHE A 143 4.65 -3.80 -21.68
CA PHE A 143 3.86 -3.08 -20.67
C PHE A 143 4.21 -1.59 -20.55
N ILE A 144 5.50 -1.23 -20.59
CA ILE A 144 5.90 0.19 -20.49
C ILE A 144 5.46 0.95 -21.74
N LEU A 145 5.62 0.34 -22.92
CA LEU A 145 5.15 0.94 -24.18
C LEU A 145 3.66 1.17 -24.17
N ASP A 146 2.88 0.21 -23.63
CA ASP A 146 1.44 0.33 -23.43
C ASP A 146 1.07 1.51 -22.53
N TYR A 147 1.77 1.68 -21.38
CA TYR A 147 1.53 2.81 -20.49
C TYR A 147 1.82 4.15 -21.15
N MET A 148 2.87 4.22 -21.96
CA MET A 148 3.24 5.43 -22.69
C MET A 148 2.22 5.76 -23.78
N GLU A 149 1.80 4.79 -24.56
CA GLU A 149 0.80 4.97 -25.62
C GLU A 149 -0.55 5.44 -25.07
N GLN A 150 -0.98 4.88 -23.93
CA GLN A 150 -2.18 5.33 -23.24
C GLN A 150 -1.99 6.59 -22.40
N LYS A 151 -0.80 7.16 -22.32
CA LYS A 151 -0.44 8.27 -21.42
C LYS A 151 -0.86 8.01 -19.96
N ARG A 152 -0.67 6.78 -19.48
CA ARG A 152 -0.93 6.40 -18.08
C ARG A 152 0.30 6.70 -17.24
N VAL A 153 0.18 7.66 -16.32
CA VAL A 153 1.29 8.04 -15.45
C VAL A 153 1.60 6.97 -14.40
N PHE A 154 2.89 6.81 -14.08
CA PHE A 154 3.37 5.86 -13.08
C PHE A 154 4.50 6.40 -12.19
N SER A 155 5.13 7.53 -12.55
CA SER A 155 6.23 8.10 -11.76
C SER A 155 5.79 8.52 -10.35
N PRO A 156 6.59 8.22 -9.32
CA PRO A 156 7.92 7.60 -9.30
C PRO A 156 7.91 6.06 -9.21
N PHE A 157 6.74 5.43 -9.32
CA PHE A 157 6.60 3.98 -9.27
C PHE A 157 6.82 3.34 -10.66
N VAL A 158 6.78 2.02 -10.73
CA VAL A 158 7.02 1.27 -11.98
C VAL A 158 5.75 0.96 -12.77
N THR A 159 4.56 1.08 -12.15
CA THR A 159 3.29 0.84 -12.83
C THR A 159 2.22 1.85 -12.42
N PRO A 160 1.27 2.18 -13.33
CA PRO A 160 0.14 3.04 -13.02
C PRO A 160 -0.77 2.52 -11.91
N ASN A 161 -0.88 1.20 -11.74
CA ASN A 161 -1.74 0.61 -10.72
C ASN A 161 -1.14 0.80 -9.32
N ILE A 162 0.17 0.61 -9.16
CA ILE A 162 0.88 0.86 -7.89
C ILE A 162 0.72 2.33 -7.48
N LEU A 163 0.97 3.26 -8.40
CA LEU A 163 0.76 4.70 -8.15
C LEU A 163 -0.70 4.99 -7.79
N GLY A 164 -1.65 4.39 -8.53
CA GLY A 164 -3.08 4.56 -8.28
C GLY A 164 -3.50 4.07 -6.89
N GLY A 165 -3.01 2.91 -6.47
CA GLY A 165 -3.25 2.36 -5.12
C GLY A 165 -2.63 3.22 -4.02
N TYR A 166 -1.40 3.70 -4.23
CA TYR A 166 -0.72 4.62 -3.31
C TYR A 166 -1.52 5.92 -3.13
N LEU A 167 -1.86 6.61 -4.23
CA LEU A 167 -2.61 7.88 -4.19
C LEU A 167 -4.00 7.70 -3.57
N ALA A 168 -4.70 6.62 -3.92
CA ALA A 168 -6.00 6.29 -3.34
C ALA A 168 -5.92 6.11 -1.81
N MET A 169 -4.82 5.52 -1.28
CA MET A 169 -4.58 5.37 0.15
C MET A 169 -4.25 6.71 0.83
N ILE A 170 -3.55 7.62 0.15
CA ILE A 170 -3.14 8.92 0.73
C ILE A 170 -4.28 9.94 0.74
N ILE A 171 -5.21 9.91 -0.23
CA ILE A 171 -6.33 10.86 -0.32
C ILE A 171 -7.14 10.96 0.99
N PRO A 172 -7.58 9.87 1.63
CA PRO A 172 -8.28 9.96 2.92
C PRO A 172 -7.46 10.68 3.99
N LEU A 173 -6.14 10.46 4.07
CA LEU A 173 -5.27 11.09 5.07
C LEU A 173 -5.25 12.61 4.93
N SER A 174 -5.39 13.13 3.70
CA SER A 174 -5.43 14.57 3.44
C SER A 174 -6.69 15.25 4.01
N LEU A 175 -7.76 14.49 4.26
CA LEU A 175 -9.00 15.01 4.85
C LEU A 175 -8.88 15.37 6.34
N LEU A 176 -7.83 14.92 7.03
CA LEU A 176 -7.57 15.28 8.43
C LEU A 176 -7.09 16.72 8.62
N GLN A 177 -6.58 17.32 7.59
CA GLN A 177 -5.86 18.59 7.65
C GLN A 177 -6.83 19.77 7.49
N LYS A 178 -7.48 20.15 8.57
CA LYS A 178 -8.64 21.05 8.66
C LYS A 178 -8.50 22.41 8.00
N ASN A 179 -7.62 22.98 7.45
CA ASN A 179 -7.62 24.30 6.74
C ASN A 179 -6.37 24.63 5.92
N ARG A 180 -5.35 23.75 5.91
CA ARG A 180 -4.07 24.09 5.26
C ARG A 180 -3.70 23.20 4.07
N THR A 181 -4.40 22.07 3.89
CA THR A 181 -4.03 21.08 2.86
C THR A 181 -5.19 20.69 1.93
N TRP A 182 -6.34 21.38 2.00
CA TRP A 182 -7.43 21.15 1.05
C TRP A 182 -6.97 21.32 -0.40
N PHE A 183 -6.00 22.20 -0.65
CA PHE A 183 -5.40 22.40 -1.98
C PHE A 183 -4.58 21.20 -2.46
N ILE A 184 -4.18 20.27 -1.59
CA ILE A 184 -3.44 19.05 -1.97
C ILE A 184 -4.38 18.03 -2.63
N VAL A 185 -5.63 17.95 -2.19
CA VAL A 185 -6.62 16.98 -2.70
C VAL A 185 -6.78 17.03 -4.22
N PRO A 186 -6.92 18.21 -4.88
CA PRO A 186 -6.99 18.29 -6.34
C PRO A 186 -5.78 17.67 -7.04
N PHE A 187 -4.55 17.88 -6.55
CA PHE A 187 -3.33 17.31 -7.15
C PHE A 187 -3.29 15.79 -7.01
N LEU A 188 -3.58 15.27 -5.80
CA LEU A 188 -3.68 13.82 -5.56
C LEU A 188 -4.75 13.18 -6.45
N SER A 189 -5.92 13.81 -6.54
CA SER A 189 -7.05 13.31 -7.34
C SER A 189 -6.75 13.36 -8.84
N LEU A 190 -6.16 14.45 -9.34
CA LEU A 190 -5.75 14.58 -10.72
C LEU A 190 -4.71 13.49 -11.08
N ALA A 191 -3.67 13.34 -10.26
CA ALA A 191 -2.65 12.30 -10.47
C ALA A 191 -3.29 10.89 -10.48
N LEU A 192 -4.20 10.60 -9.54
CA LEU A 192 -4.94 9.32 -9.51
C LEU A 192 -5.72 9.10 -10.82
N LEU A 193 -6.41 10.12 -11.33
CA LEU A 193 -7.14 10.03 -12.60
C LEU A 193 -6.20 9.77 -13.77
N LEU A 194 -5.05 10.45 -13.84
CA LEU A 194 -4.05 10.26 -14.88
C LEU A 194 -3.42 8.86 -14.87
N THR A 195 -3.46 8.13 -13.74
CA THR A 195 -3.05 6.71 -13.72
C THR A 195 -4.00 5.81 -14.50
N ARG A 196 -5.27 6.22 -14.68
CA ARG A 196 -6.38 5.39 -15.19
C ARG A 196 -6.50 4.04 -14.46
N SER A 197 -6.15 3.99 -13.17
CA SER A 197 -6.25 2.80 -12.34
C SER A 197 -7.67 2.61 -11.83
N THR A 198 -8.42 1.70 -12.45
CA THR A 198 -9.76 1.32 -11.99
C THR A 198 -9.74 0.71 -10.59
N GLY A 199 -8.73 -0.12 -10.28
CA GLY A 199 -8.55 -0.69 -8.93
C GLY A 199 -8.36 0.39 -7.86
N GLY A 200 -7.53 1.40 -8.14
CA GLY A 200 -7.31 2.53 -7.24
C GLY A 200 -8.58 3.35 -7.00
N LEU A 201 -9.33 3.66 -8.07
CA LEU A 201 -10.60 4.41 -7.96
C LEU A 201 -11.67 3.62 -7.18
N LEU A 202 -11.86 2.33 -7.48
CA LEU A 202 -12.82 1.47 -6.77
C LEU A 202 -12.48 1.34 -5.30
N SER A 203 -11.19 1.13 -4.97
CA SER A 203 -10.76 1.03 -3.58
C SER A 203 -10.99 2.34 -2.81
N LEU A 204 -10.78 3.49 -3.44
CA LEU A 204 -11.08 4.80 -2.84
C LEU A 204 -12.58 4.96 -2.56
N VAL A 205 -13.47 4.57 -3.49
CA VAL A 205 -14.92 4.63 -3.29
C VAL A 205 -15.34 3.77 -2.10
N LEU A 206 -14.86 2.53 -2.04
CA LEU A 206 -15.17 1.62 -0.93
C LEU A 206 -14.62 2.15 0.40
N GLY A 207 -13.40 2.68 0.42
CA GLY A 207 -12.85 3.32 1.61
C GLY A 207 -13.67 4.52 2.07
N LEU A 208 -14.08 5.42 1.16
CA LEU A 208 -14.92 6.57 1.51
C LEU A 208 -16.32 6.14 1.99
N ALA A 209 -16.90 5.07 1.45
CA ALA A 209 -18.13 4.51 1.97
C ALA A 209 -17.98 4.06 3.43
N VAL A 210 -16.86 3.39 3.76
CA VAL A 210 -16.51 3.03 5.16
C VAL A 210 -16.34 4.29 6.03
N TYR A 211 -15.64 5.31 5.55
CA TYR A 211 -15.48 6.57 6.26
C TYR A 211 -16.82 7.22 6.65
N PHE A 212 -17.75 7.32 5.70
CA PHE A 212 -19.06 7.89 5.95
C PHE A 212 -19.90 7.02 6.90
N SER A 213 -19.79 5.69 6.79
CA SER A 213 -20.43 4.75 7.72
C SER A 213 -19.93 4.94 9.15
N LEU A 214 -18.61 5.03 9.36
CA LEU A 214 -18.01 5.24 10.68
C LEU A 214 -18.38 6.59 11.31
N ARG A 215 -18.66 7.58 10.48
CA ARG A 215 -19.10 8.91 10.97
C ARG A 215 -20.59 9.03 11.25
N GLY A 216 -21.39 8.02 10.91
CA GLY A 216 -22.83 7.96 11.19
C GLY A 216 -23.70 8.97 10.44
N LYS A 217 -23.15 9.70 9.46
CA LYS A 217 -23.89 10.68 8.64
C LYS A 217 -23.31 10.73 7.23
N VAL A 218 -23.99 10.13 6.27
CA VAL A 218 -23.77 10.44 4.85
C VAL A 218 -24.50 11.75 4.56
N GLY A 219 -23.86 12.87 4.83
CA GLY A 219 -24.41 14.18 4.47
C GLY A 219 -24.48 14.36 2.94
N LYS A 220 -25.28 15.34 2.45
CA LYS A 220 -25.42 15.64 1.02
C LYS A 220 -24.08 15.71 0.27
N ARG A 221 -23.03 16.29 0.91
CA ARG A 221 -21.67 16.35 0.33
C ARG A 221 -21.03 14.97 0.13
N GLY A 222 -21.22 14.04 1.05
CA GLY A 222 -20.72 12.67 0.93
C GLY A 222 -21.39 11.91 -0.21
N ILE A 223 -22.70 12.06 -0.37
CA ILE A 223 -23.46 11.48 -1.50
C ILE A 223 -22.95 12.04 -2.82
N ILE A 224 -22.75 13.35 -2.92
CA ILE A 224 -22.24 14.02 -4.13
C ILE A 224 -20.82 13.50 -4.47
N LEU A 225 -19.93 13.35 -3.47
CA LEU A 225 -18.59 12.82 -3.68
C LEU A 225 -18.61 11.36 -4.16
N LEU A 226 -19.40 10.50 -3.54
CA LEU A 226 -19.54 9.09 -3.96
C LEU A 226 -20.12 8.99 -5.36
N PHE A 227 -21.17 9.77 -5.65
CA PHE A 227 -21.77 9.82 -6.99
C PHE A 227 -20.78 10.32 -8.05
N GLY A 228 -20.06 11.41 -7.75
CA GLY A 228 -19.02 11.95 -8.64
C GLY A 228 -17.93 10.92 -8.93
N LEU A 229 -17.47 10.18 -7.93
CA LEU A 229 -16.49 9.09 -8.11
C LEU A 229 -17.05 7.94 -8.96
N ILE A 230 -18.32 7.56 -8.78
CA ILE A 230 -18.98 6.54 -9.62
C ILE A 230 -19.02 7.00 -11.08
N VAL A 231 -19.40 8.25 -11.32
CA VAL A 231 -19.40 8.84 -12.68
C VAL A 231 -18.00 8.80 -13.28
N ILE A 232 -16.97 9.20 -12.53
CA ILE A 232 -15.57 9.16 -12.98
C ILE A 232 -15.15 7.73 -13.33
N ILE A 233 -15.46 6.75 -12.48
CA ILE A 233 -15.14 5.34 -12.73
C ILE A 233 -15.84 4.88 -14.02
N THR A 234 -17.10 5.23 -14.19
CA THR A 234 -17.86 4.88 -15.39
C THR A 234 -17.23 5.48 -16.64
N LEU A 235 -16.79 6.76 -16.59
CA LEU A 235 -16.06 7.40 -17.69
C LEU A 235 -14.73 6.70 -18.00
N VAL A 236 -13.96 6.34 -16.97
CA VAL A 236 -12.69 5.58 -17.15
C VAL A 236 -12.96 4.19 -17.76
N LEU A 237 -14.04 3.53 -17.36
CA LEU A 237 -14.42 2.25 -17.96
C LEU A 237 -14.87 2.39 -19.41
N ILE A 238 -15.65 3.43 -19.73
CA ILE A 238 -16.08 3.74 -21.10
C ILE A 238 -14.87 4.02 -22.00
N THR A 239 -13.91 4.85 -21.56
CA THR A 239 -12.70 5.13 -22.36
C THR A 239 -11.89 3.88 -22.63
N LYS A 240 -11.76 2.97 -21.64
CA LYS A 240 -11.10 1.67 -21.83
C LYS A 240 -11.86 0.70 -22.73
N TYR A 241 -13.20 0.82 -22.78
CA TYR A 241 -14.03 0.00 -23.66
C TYR A 241 -13.98 0.46 -25.11
N ILE A 242 -13.88 1.77 -25.35
CA ILE A 242 -13.81 2.38 -26.70
C ILE A 242 -12.43 2.13 -27.32
N ASP A 243 -11.38 1.91 -26.53
CA ASP A 243 -10.04 1.64 -27.02
C ASP A 243 -10.02 0.27 -27.73
N GLN A 244 -9.92 0.27 -29.05
CA GLN A 244 -10.10 -0.92 -29.90
C GLN A 244 -8.89 -1.88 -29.90
N LYS A 245 -7.78 -1.50 -29.29
CA LYS A 245 -6.59 -2.36 -29.26
C LYS A 245 -6.79 -3.48 -28.20
N PRO A 246 -6.70 -4.78 -28.57
CA PRO A 246 -7.00 -5.91 -27.67
C PRO A 246 -6.20 -5.89 -26.36
N GLN A 247 -4.95 -5.45 -26.41
CA GLN A 247 -4.05 -5.40 -25.25
C GLN A 247 -4.42 -4.30 -24.23
N PHE A 248 -5.27 -3.33 -24.61
CA PHE A 248 -5.68 -2.21 -23.78
C PHE A 248 -7.04 -2.43 -23.13
N GLN A 249 -7.73 -3.47 -23.51
CA GLN A 249 -9.05 -3.74 -23.00
C GLN A 249 -9.02 -4.14 -21.52
N LEU A 250 -10.00 -3.66 -20.77
CA LEU A 250 -10.22 -4.07 -19.38
C LEU A 250 -10.31 -5.61 -19.28
N ILE A 251 -10.91 -6.25 -20.28
CA ILE A 251 -11.07 -7.70 -20.41
C ILE A 251 -9.71 -8.40 -20.48
N TYR A 252 -8.74 -7.87 -21.25
CA TYR A 252 -7.40 -8.45 -21.37
C TYR A 252 -6.66 -8.41 -20.02
N SER A 253 -6.60 -7.24 -19.36
CA SER A 253 -5.97 -7.09 -18.05
C SER A 253 -6.62 -7.97 -16.97
N THR A 254 -7.94 -8.11 -17.01
CA THR A 254 -8.69 -8.97 -16.09
C THR A 254 -8.45 -10.45 -16.41
N GLY A 255 -8.44 -10.82 -17.70
CA GLY A 255 -8.14 -12.17 -18.16
C GLY A 255 -6.74 -12.65 -17.73
N MET A 256 -5.72 -11.77 -17.86
CA MET A 256 -4.36 -12.09 -17.39
C MET A 256 -4.33 -12.34 -15.87
N ARG A 257 -5.01 -11.50 -15.06
CA ARG A 257 -5.11 -11.71 -13.61
C ARG A 257 -5.82 -13.02 -13.27
N LEU A 258 -6.91 -13.34 -13.95
CA LEU A 258 -7.61 -14.61 -13.73
C LEU A 258 -6.71 -15.84 -14.02
N ASN A 259 -5.85 -15.76 -15.04
CA ASN A 259 -4.88 -16.80 -15.30
C ASN A 259 -3.83 -16.88 -14.19
N TYR A 260 -3.26 -15.74 -13.75
CA TYR A 260 -2.34 -15.73 -12.61
C TYR A 260 -3.00 -16.30 -11.33
N TRP A 261 -4.26 -15.97 -11.06
CA TRP A 261 -4.99 -16.51 -9.90
C TRP A 261 -5.20 -18.02 -10.02
N LYS A 262 -5.59 -18.52 -11.21
CA LYS A 262 -5.71 -19.97 -11.46
C LYS A 262 -4.39 -20.70 -11.21
N ASP A 263 -3.28 -20.15 -11.71
CA ASP A 263 -1.97 -20.77 -11.53
C ASP A 263 -1.49 -20.66 -10.08
N THR A 264 -1.76 -19.53 -9.41
CA THR A 264 -1.52 -19.39 -7.96
C THR A 264 -2.30 -20.42 -7.15
N LEU A 265 -3.58 -20.67 -7.47
CA LEU A 265 -4.39 -21.69 -6.81
C LEU A 265 -3.84 -23.11 -7.02
N LYS A 266 -3.19 -23.39 -8.16
CA LYS A 266 -2.49 -24.68 -8.36
C LYS A 266 -1.31 -24.79 -7.38
N ILE A 267 -0.50 -23.73 -7.22
CA ILE A 267 0.60 -23.69 -6.24
C ILE A 267 0.06 -23.88 -4.82
N ILE A 268 -0.99 -23.17 -4.43
CA ILE A 268 -1.62 -23.29 -3.10
C ILE A 268 -2.04 -24.74 -2.82
N LYS A 269 -2.59 -25.45 -3.81
CA LYS A 269 -3.02 -26.85 -3.66
C LYS A 269 -1.85 -27.79 -3.35
N THR A 270 -0.62 -27.48 -3.76
CA THR A 270 0.55 -28.34 -3.44
C THR A 270 1.00 -28.20 -1.99
N CYS A 271 0.92 -26.98 -1.41
CA CYS A 271 1.37 -26.70 -0.04
C CYS A 271 0.38 -25.78 0.70
N PRO A 272 -0.88 -26.20 0.97
CA PRO A 272 -1.94 -25.32 1.45
C PRO A 272 -1.72 -24.79 2.87
N LEU A 273 -1.03 -25.55 3.73
CA LEU A 273 -0.86 -25.22 5.16
C LEU A 273 0.30 -24.27 5.42
N PHE A 274 1.44 -24.50 4.78
CA PHE A 274 2.70 -23.77 5.06
C PHE A 274 3.20 -22.93 3.89
N GLY A 275 2.62 -23.11 2.69
CA GLY A 275 3.05 -22.48 1.46
C GLY A 275 4.35 -23.05 0.89
N VAL A 276 4.80 -22.48 -0.23
CA VAL A 276 6.05 -22.88 -0.92
C VAL A 276 7.29 -22.22 -0.32
N GLY A 277 7.12 -21.42 0.71
CA GLY A 277 8.17 -20.65 1.36
C GLY A 277 8.15 -19.17 0.97
N LEU A 278 8.46 -18.33 1.95
CA LEU A 278 8.49 -16.87 1.80
C LEU A 278 9.44 -16.48 0.65
N GLY A 279 8.99 -15.63 -0.28
CA GLY A 279 9.79 -15.19 -1.43
C GLY A 279 10.05 -16.25 -2.51
N ASN A 280 9.44 -17.45 -2.38
CA ASN A 280 9.60 -18.54 -3.35
C ASN A 280 8.42 -18.67 -4.33
N PHE A 281 7.46 -17.76 -4.25
CA PHE A 281 6.39 -17.68 -5.23
C PHE A 281 6.93 -17.23 -6.59
N ASN A 282 6.61 -17.98 -7.64
CA ASN A 282 6.97 -17.65 -9.01
C ASN A 282 5.95 -18.25 -9.98
N LEU A 283 5.52 -17.47 -10.95
CA LEU A 283 4.67 -17.89 -12.05
C LEU A 283 5.42 -17.76 -13.38
N THR A 284 5.03 -18.55 -14.36
CA THR A 284 5.51 -18.36 -15.74
C THR A 284 5.02 -17.00 -16.26
N GLY A 285 5.94 -16.07 -16.43
CA GLY A 285 5.66 -14.72 -16.96
C GLY A 285 5.27 -13.67 -15.93
N SER A 286 5.21 -13.98 -14.63
CA SER A 286 4.99 -12.98 -13.57
C SER A 286 5.60 -13.42 -12.24
N ARG A 287 6.29 -12.50 -11.56
CA ARG A 287 6.76 -12.70 -10.19
C ARG A 287 5.62 -12.54 -9.15
N TYR A 288 4.49 -11.98 -9.53
CA TYR A 288 3.40 -11.64 -8.62
C TYR A 288 2.07 -12.21 -9.08
N ALA A 289 1.25 -12.63 -8.12
CA ALA A 289 -0.11 -13.12 -8.36
C ALA A 289 -1.10 -12.02 -8.79
N HIS A 290 -0.74 -10.73 -8.65
CA HIS A 290 -1.66 -9.60 -8.77
C HIS A 290 -2.91 -9.73 -7.88
N ASN A 291 -2.76 -10.40 -6.75
CA ASN A 291 -3.66 -10.48 -5.61
C ASN A 291 -2.78 -10.85 -4.41
N SER A 292 -2.56 -9.89 -3.52
CA SER A 292 -1.64 -10.07 -2.41
C SER A 292 -2.06 -11.18 -1.45
N TYR A 293 -3.35 -11.43 -1.28
CA TYR A 293 -3.85 -12.46 -0.36
C TYR A 293 -3.58 -13.87 -0.89
N LEU A 294 -3.80 -14.08 -2.19
CA LEU A 294 -3.46 -15.34 -2.83
C LEU A 294 -1.96 -15.60 -2.79
N GLN A 295 -1.13 -14.56 -2.98
CA GLN A 295 0.31 -14.71 -2.91
C GLN A 295 0.79 -15.00 -1.48
N ILE A 296 0.25 -14.31 -0.46
CA ILE A 296 0.53 -14.62 0.95
C ILE A 296 0.16 -16.09 1.24
N TRP A 297 -0.99 -16.57 0.73
CA TRP A 297 -1.38 -17.96 0.89
C TRP A 297 -0.41 -18.91 0.20
N ALA A 298 -0.02 -18.61 -1.03
CA ALA A 298 0.93 -19.44 -1.77
C ALA A 298 2.31 -19.51 -1.09
N GLU A 299 2.80 -18.39 -0.53
CA GLU A 299 4.11 -18.32 0.12
C GLU A 299 4.11 -18.84 1.55
N MET A 300 3.11 -18.46 2.37
CA MET A 300 3.08 -18.68 3.82
C MET A 300 1.99 -19.67 4.26
N GLY A 301 1.24 -20.19 3.32
CA GLY A 301 0.10 -21.06 3.61
C GLY A 301 -1.04 -20.38 4.33
N ILE A 302 -2.03 -21.16 4.76
CA ILE A 302 -3.22 -20.67 5.46
C ILE A 302 -2.86 -20.01 6.80
N LEU A 303 -1.78 -20.46 7.47
CA LEU A 303 -1.30 -19.85 8.71
C LEU A 303 -0.88 -18.40 8.50
N GLY A 304 -0.17 -18.10 7.40
CA GLY A 304 0.18 -16.74 7.03
C GLY A 304 -1.05 -15.86 6.82
N VAL A 305 -2.04 -16.36 6.08
CA VAL A 305 -3.30 -15.63 5.82
C VAL A 305 -4.07 -15.35 7.12
N ILE A 306 -4.27 -16.37 7.96
CA ILE A 306 -5.02 -16.22 9.21
C ILE A 306 -4.29 -15.22 10.14
N SER A 307 -2.97 -15.34 10.27
CA SER A 307 -2.20 -14.49 11.18
C SER A 307 -2.21 -13.01 10.77
N ILE A 308 -2.02 -12.71 9.48
CA ILE A 308 -2.04 -11.32 9.02
C ILE A 308 -3.46 -10.73 9.08
N LEU A 309 -4.50 -11.49 8.72
CA LEU A 309 -5.88 -11.03 8.82
C LEU A 309 -6.27 -10.79 10.29
N TRP A 310 -5.87 -11.66 11.20
CA TRP A 310 -6.12 -11.47 12.63
C TRP A 310 -5.40 -10.22 13.15
N LEU A 311 -4.16 -9.99 12.76
CA LEU A 311 -3.42 -8.78 13.13
C LEU A 311 -4.13 -7.50 12.66
N ILE A 312 -4.60 -7.48 11.40
CA ILE A 312 -5.33 -6.36 10.81
C ILE A 312 -6.65 -6.12 11.57
N ILE A 313 -7.44 -7.19 11.78
CA ILE A 313 -8.71 -7.11 12.48
C ILE A 313 -8.50 -6.64 13.93
N ALA A 314 -7.49 -7.14 14.63
CA ALA A 314 -7.18 -6.74 15.99
C ALA A 314 -6.79 -5.26 16.08
N ALA A 315 -5.96 -4.77 15.16
CA ALA A 315 -5.57 -3.37 15.10
C ALA A 315 -6.77 -2.44 14.82
N PHE A 316 -7.60 -2.78 13.81
CA PHE A 316 -8.80 -1.99 13.50
C PHE A 316 -9.83 -2.03 14.62
N LYS A 317 -10.06 -3.20 15.23
CA LYS A 317 -10.95 -3.34 16.37
C LYS A 317 -10.50 -2.48 17.54
N SER A 318 -9.20 -2.45 17.85
CA SER A 318 -8.63 -1.59 18.88
C SER A 318 -8.92 -0.10 18.60
N GLY A 319 -8.71 0.35 17.35
CA GLY A 319 -9.05 1.71 16.95
C GLY A 319 -10.54 2.02 17.04
N LEU A 320 -11.42 1.08 16.62
CA LEU A 320 -12.87 1.26 16.66
C LEU A 320 -13.42 1.36 18.09
N GLN A 321 -12.85 0.61 19.04
CA GLN A 321 -13.27 0.68 20.46
C GLN A 321 -13.01 2.06 21.07
N ASP A 322 -11.96 2.76 20.62
CA ASP A 322 -11.64 4.11 21.08
C ASP A 322 -12.42 5.21 20.34
N ILE A 323 -13.03 4.89 19.19
CA ILE A 323 -13.65 5.90 18.31
C ILE A 323 -14.82 6.64 18.98
N GLU A 324 -15.54 6.01 19.91
CA GLU A 324 -16.70 6.60 20.60
C GLU A 324 -16.29 7.54 21.74
N SER A 325 -15.19 7.25 22.41
CA SER A 325 -14.69 7.97 23.58
C SER A 325 -13.61 9.00 23.29
N SER A 326 -13.05 9.02 22.07
CA SER A 326 -11.85 9.77 21.73
C SER A 326 -12.15 11.13 21.08
N ILE A 327 -11.41 12.16 21.54
CA ILE A 327 -11.28 13.45 20.86
C ILE A 327 -10.74 13.25 19.42
N HIS A 328 -10.02 12.15 19.19
CA HIS A 328 -9.37 11.80 17.91
C HIS A 328 -10.23 10.93 16.97
N LYS A 329 -11.54 10.82 17.22
CA LYS A 329 -12.50 10.04 16.40
C LYS A 329 -12.29 10.18 14.89
N ASN A 330 -12.08 11.41 14.41
CA ASN A 330 -11.89 11.69 12.99
C ASN A 330 -10.57 11.10 12.46
N GLN A 331 -9.51 11.15 13.26
CA GLN A 331 -8.21 10.61 12.89
C GLN A 331 -8.27 9.09 12.72
N ILE A 332 -8.86 8.40 13.69
CA ILE A 332 -9.02 6.94 13.66
C ILE A 332 -9.89 6.53 12.45
N ALA A 333 -11.02 7.20 12.22
CA ALA A 333 -11.88 6.90 11.07
C ALA A 333 -11.14 7.05 9.73
N VAL A 334 -10.31 8.08 9.59
CA VAL A 334 -9.52 8.31 8.37
C VAL A 334 -8.41 7.28 8.21
N LEU A 335 -7.71 6.90 9.29
CA LEU A 335 -6.66 5.87 9.25
C LEU A 335 -7.24 4.51 8.86
N ILE A 336 -8.38 4.11 9.45
CA ILE A 336 -9.08 2.88 9.06
C ILE A 336 -9.50 2.95 7.59
N THR A 337 -10.03 4.09 7.14
CA THR A 337 -10.39 4.31 5.73
C THR A 337 -9.19 4.10 4.80
N ALA A 338 -8.06 4.74 5.07
CA ALA A 338 -6.84 4.59 4.28
C ALA A 338 -6.34 3.14 4.28
N GLY A 339 -6.41 2.48 5.43
CA GLY A 339 -6.09 1.06 5.56
C GLY A 339 -7.00 0.17 4.72
N ILE A 340 -8.31 0.40 4.71
CA ILE A 340 -9.29 -0.35 3.91
C ILE A 340 -9.06 -0.09 2.40
N VAL A 341 -8.75 1.15 1.99
CA VAL A 341 -8.39 1.45 0.60
C VAL A 341 -7.23 0.58 0.14
N PHE A 342 -6.14 0.52 0.93
CA PHE A 342 -5.00 -0.32 0.61
C PHE A 342 -5.37 -1.81 0.53
N LEU A 343 -6.08 -2.33 1.53
CA LEU A 343 -6.50 -3.74 1.57
C LEU A 343 -7.38 -4.10 0.38
N THR A 344 -8.33 -3.24 0.02
CA THR A 344 -9.21 -3.46 -1.13
C THR A 344 -8.44 -3.41 -2.45
N HIS A 345 -7.50 -2.47 -2.60
CA HIS A 345 -6.65 -2.39 -3.80
C HIS A 345 -5.83 -3.67 -4.00
N ASN A 346 -5.32 -4.24 -2.92
CA ASN A 346 -4.51 -5.47 -2.93
C ASN A 346 -5.30 -6.76 -3.26
N LEU A 347 -6.62 -6.70 -3.43
CA LEU A 347 -7.39 -7.79 -4.05
C LEU A 347 -7.08 -7.95 -5.55
N VAL A 348 -6.58 -6.90 -6.20
CA VAL A 348 -6.28 -6.87 -7.63
C VAL A 348 -4.87 -6.35 -7.94
N ASP A 349 -4.01 -6.22 -6.91
CA ASP A 349 -2.64 -5.72 -7.00
C ASP A 349 -1.71 -6.47 -6.04
N PHE A 350 -0.41 -6.13 -6.06
CA PHE A 350 0.65 -6.74 -5.24
C PHE A 350 1.47 -5.71 -4.44
N SER A 351 0.91 -4.54 -4.20
CA SER A 351 1.56 -3.44 -3.47
C SER A 351 1.97 -3.81 -2.03
N PHE A 352 1.44 -4.90 -1.49
CA PHE A 352 1.83 -5.46 -0.18
C PHE A 352 3.30 -5.92 -0.15
N PHE A 353 3.85 -6.31 -1.31
CA PHE A 353 5.22 -6.80 -1.47
C PHE A 353 6.21 -5.69 -1.86
N LEU A 354 5.71 -4.47 -2.04
CA LEU A 354 6.51 -3.31 -2.44
C LEU A 354 6.75 -2.39 -1.25
N PRO A 355 7.97 -2.36 -0.68
CA PRO A 355 8.26 -1.60 0.53
C PRO A 355 7.92 -0.11 0.41
N GLU A 356 8.03 0.49 -0.79
CA GLU A 356 7.69 1.90 -1.05
C GLU A 356 6.22 2.24 -0.82
N VAL A 357 5.33 1.26 -0.86
CA VAL A 357 3.90 1.42 -0.56
C VAL A 357 3.54 0.71 0.74
N ALA A 358 4.01 -0.52 0.92
CA ALA A 358 3.67 -1.37 2.06
C ALA A 358 4.08 -0.74 3.40
N LEU A 359 5.26 -0.10 3.50
CA LEU A 359 5.69 0.54 4.75
C LEU A 359 4.77 1.68 5.18
N ILE A 360 4.21 2.44 4.23
CA ILE A 360 3.22 3.48 4.55
C ILE A 360 1.95 2.85 5.12
N TRP A 361 1.51 1.72 4.56
CA TRP A 361 0.35 1.00 5.10
C TRP A 361 0.62 0.43 6.51
N TRP A 362 1.82 -0.12 6.78
CA TRP A 362 2.19 -0.59 8.11
C TRP A 362 2.20 0.56 9.14
N ILE A 363 2.65 1.75 8.74
CA ILE A 363 2.53 2.97 9.55
C ILE A 363 1.06 3.27 9.86
N ILE A 364 0.19 3.29 8.83
CA ILE A 364 -1.23 3.56 8.99
C ILE A 364 -1.85 2.56 9.96
N LEU A 365 -1.54 1.27 9.82
CA LEU A 365 -2.02 0.23 10.72
C LEU A 365 -1.58 0.47 12.18
N GLY A 366 -0.32 0.83 12.41
CA GLY A 366 0.19 1.13 13.75
C GLY A 366 -0.44 2.38 14.36
N LEU A 367 -0.70 3.40 13.55
CA LEU A 367 -1.38 4.62 13.99
C LEU A 367 -2.86 4.41 14.35
N THR A 368 -3.51 3.31 13.89
CA THR A 368 -4.89 3.00 14.29
C THR A 368 -5.00 2.49 15.71
N ILE A 369 -3.91 2.02 16.31
CA ILE A 369 -3.90 1.53 17.67
C ILE A 369 -3.92 2.74 18.61
N PRO A 370 -4.91 2.85 19.52
CA PRO A 370 -4.97 3.96 20.46
C PRO A 370 -3.74 3.99 21.34
N LYS A 371 -3.34 5.18 21.74
CA LYS A 371 -2.40 5.36 22.84
C LYS A 371 -3.20 5.46 24.14
N ASP A 372 -2.77 4.78 25.20
CA ASP A 372 -3.35 4.95 26.52
C ASP A 372 -3.35 6.45 26.91
N LYS A 373 -4.42 6.88 27.56
CA LYS A 373 -4.60 8.28 27.95
C LYS A 373 -3.42 8.70 28.85
N GLU A 374 -2.61 9.63 28.34
CA GLU A 374 -1.64 10.38 29.13
C GLU A 374 -2.33 11.23 30.17
#